data_d4c9df09621a63fc149ccd57d46a5070
#
_entry.id   d4c9df09621a63fc149ccd57d46a5070
#
_cell.length_a   1.000
_cell.length_b   1.000
_cell.length_c   1.000
_cell.angle_alpha   90.00
_cell.angle_beta   90.00
_cell.angle_gamma   90.00
#
_symmetry.space_group_name_H-M   'P 1'
#
loop_
_entity.id
_entity.type
_entity.pdbx_description
1 polymer ?
#
loop_
_entity_poly.entity_id
_entity_poly.type
_entity_poly.pdbx_seq_one_letter_code
_entity_poly.pdbx_strand_id
1 'polypeptide(L)'
;MTSPVFTPSPRLCRFLQFVVEETLAGRSSSVKEYTIGSVVFGRGAEFSPRTDPIVRVQARNLRVRLERYYAGPGADDPLRIELPKGAYVPVFSLREVPRPRRKWLVSAAIALAALLALLSVAVFEVREIAARHQMGSSRLFLSP
;
A
#
# COMPACT_ATOMS: atom_id res chain seq x y z
N MET A 1 0.29 11.63 17.61
CA MET A 1 0.98 10.33 17.43
C MET A 1 0.55 9.38 18.53
N THR A 2 -0.53 8.65 18.31
CA THR A 2 -1.16 7.75 19.28
C THR A 2 -0.87 6.26 19.00
N SER A 3 0.07 5.96 18.09
CA SER A 3 0.41 4.57 17.78
C SER A 3 1.14 3.91 18.96
N PRO A 4 0.77 2.67 19.33
CA PRO A 4 1.41 1.91 20.42
C PRO A 4 2.92 1.70 20.19
N VAL A 5 3.38 1.78 18.95
CA VAL A 5 4.81 1.68 18.61
C VAL A 5 5.61 2.89 19.11
N PHE A 6 5.00 4.08 19.17
CA PHE A 6 5.67 5.32 19.56
C PHE A 6 5.38 5.77 21.01
N THR A 7 4.26 5.34 21.59
CA THR A 7 3.83 5.71 22.94
C THR A 7 4.92 5.57 24.03
N PRO A 8 5.78 4.54 24.03
CA PRO A 8 6.80 4.40 25.09
C PRO A 8 8.03 5.29 24.92
N SER A 9 8.09 6.19 23.95
CA SER A 9 9.30 6.98 23.66
C SER A 9 9.02 8.43 23.27
N PRO A 10 8.69 9.29 24.25
CA PRO A 10 8.40 10.71 23.98
C PRO A 10 9.55 11.44 23.27
N ARG A 11 10.79 11.06 23.55
CA ARG A 11 11.98 11.65 22.91
C ARG A 11 12.06 11.34 21.42
N LEU A 12 11.70 10.12 21.01
CA LEU A 12 11.67 9.75 19.59
C LEU A 12 10.51 10.41 18.85
N CYS A 13 9.35 10.57 19.50
CA CYS A 13 8.24 11.33 18.95
C CYS A 13 8.63 12.78 18.69
N ARG A 14 9.26 13.43 19.68
CA ARG A 14 9.74 14.80 19.55
C ARG A 14 10.82 14.94 18.46
N PHE A 15 11.70 13.96 18.33
CA PHE A 15 12.69 13.94 17.26
C PHE A 15 12.04 13.84 15.89
N LEU A 16 11.14 12.89 15.68
CA LEU A 16 10.41 12.74 14.41
C LEU A 16 9.61 14.00 14.07
N GLN A 17 8.90 14.54 15.05
CA GLN A 17 8.12 15.77 14.89
C GLN A 17 9.01 16.92 14.42
N PHE A 18 10.12 17.17 15.09
CA PHE A 18 11.05 18.24 14.76
C PHE A 18 11.57 18.11 13.31
N VAL A 19 12.08 16.94 12.91
CA VAL A 19 12.65 16.79 11.56
C VAL A 19 11.59 16.87 10.46
N VAL A 20 10.37 16.42 10.74
CA VAL A 20 9.23 16.54 9.80
C VAL A 20 8.82 18.00 9.66
N GLU A 21 8.60 18.71 10.78
CA GLU A 21 8.18 20.12 10.77
C GLU A 21 9.19 21.02 10.07
N GLU A 22 10.49 20.86 10.38
CA GLU A 22 11.56 21.64 9.72
C GLU A 22 11.63 21.36 8.22
N THR A 23 11.46 20.10 7.82
CA THR A 23 11.49 19.72 6.40
C THR A 23 10.28 20.28 5.65
N LEU A 24 9.07 20.16 6.21
CA LEU A 24 7.85 20.69 5.60
C LEU A 24 7.83 22.21 5.55
N ALA A 25 8.49 22.88 6.49
CA ALA A 25 8.69 24.33 6.50
C ALA A 25 9.80 24.81 5.54
N GLY A 26 10.40 23.91 4.75
CA GLY A 26 11.48 24.26 3.82
C GLY A 26 12.84 24.53 4.47
N ARG A 27 12.99 24.26 5.76
CA ARG A 27 14.22 24.50 6.53
C ARG A 27 15.06 23.23 6.70
N SER A 28 15.11 22.38 5.69
CA SER A 28 15.89 21.13 5.73
C SER A 28 17.39 21.36 6.01
N SER A 29 17.92 22.52 5.67
CA SER A 29 19.31 22.90 5.96
C SER A 29 19.61 23.07 7.46
N SER A 30 18.58 23.31 8.30
CA SER A 30 18.71 23.38 9.76
C SER A 30 18.63 22.01 10.44
N VAL A 31 18.24 20.97 9.72
CA VAL A 31 18.16 19.59 10.25
C VAL A 31 19.58 18.98 10.29
N LYS A 32 20.38 19.46 11.25
CA LYS A 32 21.76 18.99 11.48
C LYS A 32 21.89 18.35 12.85
N GLU A 33 22.89 17.50 13.00
CA GLU A 33 23.14 16.77 14.25
C GLU A 33 23.23 17.72 15.46
N TYR A 34 23.94 18.84 15.31
CA TYR A 34 24.05 19.85 16.35
C TYR A 34 22.69 20.43 16.75
N THR A 35 21.89 20.85 15.76
CA THR A 35 20.57 21.47 16.01
C THR A 35 19.63 20.49 16.70
N ILE A 36 19.62 19.23 16.24
CA ILE A 36 18.80 18.17 16.83
C ILE A 36 19.24 17.92 18.28
N GLY A 37 20.55 17.84 18.53
CA GLY A 37 21.09 17.66 19.88
C GLY A 37 20.66 18.75 20.84
N SER A 38 20.74 20.00 20.41
CA SER A 38 20.39 21.17 21.23
C SER A 38 18.88 21.29 21.42
N VAL A 39 18.10 21.26 20.35
CA VAL A 39 16.65 21.57 20.38
C VAL A 39 15.83 20.39 20.88
N VAL A 40 16.12 19.17 20.40
CA VAL A 40 15.31 17.99 20.69
C VAL A 40 15.75 17.30 21.99
N PHE A 41 17.07 17.20 22.18
CA PHE A 41 17.64 16.48 23.33
C PHE A 41 18.08 17.39 24.46
N GLY A 42 17.91 18.71 24.33
CA GLY A 42 18.23 19.67 25.38
C GLY A 42 19.70 19.71 25.74
N ARG A 43 20.57 19.43 24.76
CA ARG A 43 22.02 19.52 24.96
C ARG A 43 22.45 20.99 24.97
N GLY A 44 23.25 21.38 25.95
CA GLY A 44 23.71 22.75 26.08
C GLY A 44 24.73 23.16 25.00
N ALA A 45 25.28 24.37 25.14
CA ALA A 45 26.25 24.94 24.20
C ALA A 45 27.51 24.10 24.02
N GLU A 46 27.87 23.31 25.02
CA GLU A 46 29.04 22.40 25.01
C GLU A 46 28.78 21.12 24.21
N PHE A 47 27.61 20.97 23.61
CA PHE A 47 27.28 19.77 22.84
C PHE A 47 28.17 19.66 21.62
N SER A 48 28.90 18.56 21.52
CA SER A 48 29.69 18.22 20.36
C SER A 48 29.27 16.87 19.79
N PRO A 49 28.80 16.84 18.53
CA PRO A 49 28.46 15.59 17.85
C PRO A 49 29.63 14.58 17.75
N ARG A 50 30.87 15.05 17.92
CA ARG A 50 32.05 14.18 17.89
C ARG A 50 32.19 13.36 19.16
N THR A 51 31.82 13.92 20.31
CA THR A 51 31.98 13.30 21.62
C THR A 51 30.69 12.70 22.16
N ASP A 52 29.53 13.25 21.80
CA ASP A 52 28.22 12.74 22.23
C ASP A 52 27.43 12.17 21.03
N PRO A 53 27.32 10.84 20.92
CA PRO A 53 26.63 10.19 19.80
C PRO A 53 25.11 10.14 19.95
N ILE A 54 24.51 10.87 20.90
CA ILE A 54 23.07 10.76 21.26
C ILE A 54 22.16 10.85 20.04
N VAL A 55 22.40 11.80 19.13
CA VAL A 55 21.56 12.01 17.94
C VAL A 55 21.65 10.81 17.00
N ARG A 56 22.85 10.29 16.75
CA ARG A 56 23.06 9.10 15.89
C ARG A 56 22.37 7.86 16.46
N VAL A 57 22.50 7.65 17.75
CA VAL A 57 21.86 6.53 18.45
C VAL A 57 20.34 6.65 18.35
N GLN A 58 19.78 7.84 18.63
CA GLN A 58 18.35 8.06 18.56
C GLN A 58 17.81 8.02 17.11
N ALA A 59 18.57 8.47 16.14
CA ALA A 59 18.21 8.32 14.73
C ALA A 59 18.15 6.84 14.29
N ARG A 60 19.09 6.01 14.76
CA ARG A 60 19.03 4.56 14.54
C ARG A 60 17.76 3.96 15.16
N ASN A 61 17.47 4.30 16.41
CA ASN A 61 16.29 3.83 17.11
C ASN A 61 15.00 4.29 16.41
N LEU A 62 14.96 5.52 15.91
CA LEU A 62 13.84 6.06 15.16
C LEU A 62 13.61 5.29 13.86
N ARG A 63 14.66 4.96 13.09
CA ARG A 63 14.57 4.14 11.88
C ARG A 63 13.96 2.77 12.16
N VAL A 64 14.45 2.07 13.18
CA VAL A 64 13.92 0.76 13.59
C VAL A 64 12.45 0.85 13.99
N ARG A 65 12.05 1.94 14.66
CA ARG A 65 10.64 2.13 15.01
C ARG A 65 9.75 2.44 13.82
N LEU A 66 10.20 3.25 12.89
CA LEU A 66 9.49 3.51 11.62
C LEU A 66 9.32 2.22 10.82
N GLU A 67 10.38 1.41 10.70
CA GLU A 67 10.32 0.10 10.05
C GLU A 67 9.27 -0.81 10.70
N ARG A 68 9.26 -0.92 12.03
CA ARG A 68 8.25 -1.71 12.77
C ARG A 68 6.84 -1.16 12.62
N TYR A 69 6.70 0.16 12.59
CA TYR A 69 5.41 0.80 12.41
C TYR A 69 4.80 0.44 11.04
N TYR A 70 5.58 0.59 9.98
CA TYR A 70 5.12 0.27 8.63
C TYR A 70 5.08 -1.23 8.31
N ALA A 71 5.73 -2.08 9.11
CA ALA A 71 5.54 -3.53 9.05
C ALA A 71 4.30 -4.03 9.79
N GLY A 72 3.65 -3.18 10.58
CA GLY A 72 2.48 -3.52 11.40
C GLY A 72 1.37 -2.47 11.32
N PRO A 73 1.15 -1.65 12.39
CA PRO A 73 -0.02 -0.77 12.47
C PRO A 73 -0.15 0.26 11.34
N GLY A 74 0.96 0.69 10.75
CA GLY A 74 1.01 1.66 9.64
C GLY A 74 1.19 1.01 8.28
N ALA A 75 0.95 -0.30 8.16
CA ALA A 75 1.15 -1.03 6.90
C ALA A 75 0.30 -0.47 5.75
N ASP A 76 -0.88 0.04 6.06
CA ASP A 76 -1.84 0.56 5.08
C ASP A 76 -1.85 2.10 4.99
N ASP A 77 -0.96 2.78 5.72
CA ASP A 77 -0.85 4.23 5.64
C ASP A 77 -0.46 4.67 4.21
N PRO A 78 -1.16 5.67 3.65
CA PRO A 78 -0.89 6.16 2.31
C PRO A 78 0.43 6.93 2.22
N LEU A 79 0.91 7.48 3.34
CA LEU A 79 2.15 8.24 3.45
C LEU A 79 3.18 7.47 4.27
N ARG A 80 4.34 7.23 3.69
CA ARG A 80 5.47 6.63 4.37
C ARG A 80 6.55 7.67 4.62
N ILE A 81 7.04 7.73 5.85
CA ILE A 81 8.15 8.57 6.29
C ILE A 81 9.37 7.68 6.48
N GLU A 82 10.44 8.01 5.80
CA GLU A 82 11.72 7.32 5.95
C GLU A 82 12.79 8.29 6.41
N LEU A 83 13.68 7.84 7.29
CA LEU A 83 14.87 8.59 7.69
C LEU A 83 16.10 7.89 7.09
N PRO A 84 16.66 8.40 5.99
CA PRO A 84 17.78 7.75 5.29
C PRO A 84 19.00 7.55 6.20
N LYS A 85 19.78 6.49 5.94
CA LYS A 85 21.05 6.28 6.65
C LYS A 85 22.02 7.40 6.31
N GLY A 86 22.66 7.95 7.32
CA GLY A 86 23.61 9.06 7.15
C GLY A 86 22.97 10.46 7.03
N ALA A 87 21.65 10.55 7.00
CA ALA A 87 20.92 11.81 6.94
C ALA A 87 19.87 11.90 8.06
N TYR A 88 19.48 13.14 8.40
CA TYR A 88 18.42 13.42 9.39
C TYR A 88 17.19 14.07 8.75
N VAL A 89 17.27 14.48 7.48
CA VAL A 89 16.15 14.99 6.71
C VAL A 89 15.29 13.81 6.29
N PRO A 90 13.99 13.76 6.68
CA PRO A 90 13.10 12.70 6.29
C PRO A 90 12.73 12.76 4.80
N VAL A 91 12.46 11.61 4.23
CA VAL A 91 11.91 11.45 2.88
C VAL A 91 10.47 10.98 3.01
N PHE A 92 9.59 11.59 2.23
CA PHE A 92 8.18 11.25 2.17
C PHE A 92 7.90 10.51 0.87
N SER A 93 7.28 9.34 0.96
CA SER A 93 6.83 8.57 -0.19
C SER A 93 5.35 8.25 -0.05
N LEU A 94 4.60 8.44 -1.13
CA LEU A 94 3.23 7.94 -1.20
C LEU A 94 3.30 6.46 -1.54
N ARG A 95 2.61 5.65 -0.73
CA ARG A 95 2.42 4.26 -1.07
C ARG A 95 1.54 4.19 -2.32
N GLU A 96 2.05 3.65 -3.40
CA GLU A 96 1.19 3.19 -4.48
C GLU A 96 0.32 2.06 -3.92
N VAL A 97 -0.92 2.39 -3.57
CA VAL A 97 -1.92 1.37 -3.27
C VAL A 97 -2.06 0.54 -4.54
N PRO A 98 -1.70 -0.75 -4.55
CA PRO A 98 -1.89 -1.58 -5.72
C PRO A 98 -3.37 -1.53 -6.06
N ARG A 99 -3.75 -0.85 -7.12
CA ARG A 99 -5.13 -0.84 -7.59
C ARG A 99 -5.51 -2.30 -7.78
N PRO A 100 -6.61 -2.78 -7.16
CA PRO A 100 -7.02 -4.17 -7.30
C PRO A 100 -7.02 -4.49 -8.79
N ARG A 101 -6.18 -5.43 -9.17
CA ARG A 101 -5.99 -5.76 -10.58
C ARG A 101 -7.34 -6.21 -11.12
N ARG A 102 -7.99 -5.36 -11.88
CA ARG A 102 -9.27 -5.61 -12.59
C ARG A 102 -9.22 -6.87 -13.47
N LYS A 103 -8.10 -7.56 -13.50
CA LYS A 103 -7.87 -8.78 -14.30
C LYS A 103 -8.86 -9.89 -13.99
N TRP A 104 -9.27 -10.07 -12.73
CA TRP A 104 -10.26 -11.09 -12.36
C TRP A 104 -11.68 -10.73 -12.87
N LEU A 105 -12.02 -9.43 -12.92
CA LEU A 105 -13.29 -8.97 -13.50
C LEU A 105 -13.33 -9.22 -15.02
N VAL A 106 -12.21 -9.00 -15.70
CA VAL A 106 -12.10 -9.27 -17.13
C VAL A 106 -12.16 -10.78 -17.41
N SER A 107 -11.46 -11.59 -16.64
CA SER A 107 -11.52 -13.06 -16.77
C SER A 107 -12.91 -13.63 -16.46
N ALA A 108 -13.60 -13.08 -15.45
CA ALA A 108 -14.97 -13.47 -15.11
C ALA A 108 -15.95 -13.08 -16.24
N ALA A 109 -15.79 -11.90 -16.85
CA ALA A 109 -16.60 -11.46 -17.99
C ALA A 109 -16.38 -12.35 -19.23
N ILE A 110 -15.14 -12.74 -19.51
CA ILE A 110 -14.82 -13.65 -20.62
C ILE A 110 -15.41 -15.05 -20.38
N ALA A 111 -15.29 -15.57 -19.15
CA ALA A 111 -15.87 -16.87 -18.78
C ALA A 111 -17.39 -16.87 -18.91
N LEU A 112 -18.07 -15.80 -18.49
CA LEU A 112 -19.52 -15.65 -18.62
C LEU A 112 -19.95 -15.58 -20.09
N ALA A 113 -19.23 -14.81 -20.93
CA ALA A 113 -19.51 -14.73 -22.34
C ALA A 113 -19.33 -16.08 -23.05
N ALA A 114 -18.30 -16.85 -22.71
CA ALA A 114 -18.07 -18.19 -23.24
C ALA A 114 -19.19 -19.16 -22.83
N LEU A 115 -19.66 -19.09 -21.59
CA LEU A 115 -20.75 -19.91 -21.09
C LEU A 115 -22.06 -19.59 -21.84
N LEU A 116 -22.38 -18.32 -22.06
CA LEU A 116 -23.55 -17.90 -22.80
C LEU A 116 -23.50 -18.34 -24.27
N ALA A 117 -22.32 -18.29 -24.89
CA ALA A 117 -22.12 -18.81 -26.26
C ALA A 117 -22.36 -20.32 -26.35
N LEU A 118 -21.87 -21.11 -25.41
CA LEU A 118 -22.10 -22.56 -25.35
C LEU A 118 -23.59 -22.89 -25.15
N LEU A 119 -24.27 -22.15 -24.27
CA LEU A 119 -25.71 -22.32 -24.05
C LEU A 119 -26.51 -22.00 -25.32
N SER A 120 -26.15 -20.96 -26.07
CA SER A 120 -26.85 -20.61 -27.31
C SER A 120 -26.70 -21.69 -28.39
N VAL A 121 -25.51 -22.29 -28.52
CA VAL A 121 -25.27 -23.42 -29.44
C VAL A 121 -26.11 -24.65 -29.03
N ALA A 122 -26.10 -24.98 -27.74
CA ALA A 122 -26.89 -26.13 -27.23
C ALA A 122 -28.39 -25.97 -27.49
N VAL A 123 -28.93 -24.76 -27.28
CA VAL A 123 -30.35 -24.47 -27.58
C VAL A 123 -30.63 -24.57 -29.07
N PHE A 124 -29.72 -24.13 -29.92
CA PHE A 124 -29.89 -24.24 -31.37
C PHE A 124 -29.93 -25.69 -31.84
N GLU A 125 -29.01 -26.54 -31.36
CA GLU A 125 -28.99 -27.98 -31.64
C GLU A 125 -30.27 -28.68 -31.21
N VAL A 126 -30.76 -28.40 -30.01
CA VAL A 126 -32.02 -29.00 -29.51
C VAL A 126 -33.21 -28.60 -30.39
N ARG A 127 -33.26 -27.36 -30.85
CA ARG A 127 -34.32 -26.86 -31.74
C ARG A 127 -34.27 -27.55 -33.10
N GLU A 128 -33.07 -27.76 -33.67
CA GLU A 128 -32.95 -28.47 -34.95
C GLU A 128 -33.38 -29.93 -34.85
N ILE A 129 -33.01 -30.65 -33.77
CA ILE A 129 -33.40 -32.02 -33.50
C ILE A 129 -34.93 -32.10 -33.35
N ALA A 130 -35.56 -31.20 -32.61
CA ALA A 130 -37.01 -31.13 -32.45
C ALA A 130 -37.72 -30.89 -33.78
N ALA A 131 -37.22 -29.99 -34.62
CA ALA A 131 -37.78 -29.72 -35.94
C ALA A 131 -37.73 -30.94 -36.89
N ARG A 132 -36.63 -31.69 -36.86
CA ARG A 132 -36.47 -32.93 -37.63
C ARG A 132 -37.46 -34.01 -37.21
N HIS A 133 -37.72 -34.17 -35.91
CA HIS A 133 -38.69 -35.13 -35.39
C HIS A 133 -40.14 -34.78 -35.85
N GLN A 134 -40.52 -33.51 -35.88
CA GLN A 134 -41.86 -33.10 -36.35
C GLN A 134 -42.09 -33.38 -37.85
N MET A 135 -41.08 -33.19 -38.70
CA MET A 135 -41.19 -33.51 -40.12
C MET A 135 -41.27 -35.01 -40.44
N GLY A 136 -40.65 -35.85 -39.59
CA GLY A 136 -40.74 -37.33 -39.71
C GLY A 136 -42.13 -37.89 -39.40
N SER A 137 -42.84 -37.34 -38.45
CA SER A 137 -44.19 -37.81 -38.06
C SER A 137 -45.28 -37.48 -39.08
N SER A 138 -45.12 -36.38 -39.85
CA SER A 138 -46.14 -35.98 -40.84
C SER A 138 -46.12 -36.83 -42.13
N ARG A 139 -45.11 -37.62 -42.38
CA ARG A 139 -45.01 -38.50 -43.55
C ARG A 139 -45.68 -39.89 -43.35
N LEU A 140 -46.00 -40.24 -42.14
CA LEU A 140 -46.63 -41.54 -41.85
C LEU A 140 -48.16 -41.53 -41.94
N PHE A 141 -48.79 -40.38 -42.14
CA PHE A 141 -50.24 -40.25 -42.25
C PHE A 141 -50.78 -40.05 -43.67
N LEU A 142 -49.92 -40.16 -44.71
CA LEU A 142 -50.32 -40.03 -46.12
C LEU A 142 -49.90 -41.29 -46.88
N SER A 143 -50.50 -42.41 -46.59
CA SER A 143 -50.52 -43.57 -47.50
C SER A 143 -51.97 -44.07 -47.63
N PRO A 144 -52.50 -44.19 -48.84
CA PRO A 144 -53.91 -44.58 -49.08
C PRO A 144 -54.15 -46.05 -48.78
#